data_684bb53f8ec9e39bc95e7bbe58890c68
#
_entry.id   684bb53f8ec9e39bc95e7bbe58890c68
#
_cell.length_a   1.000
_cell.length_b   1.000
_cell.length_c   1.000
_cell.angle_alpha   90.00
_cell.angle_beta   90.00
_cell.angle_gamma   90.00
#
_symmetry.space_group_name_H-M   'P 1'
#
loop_
_entity.id
_entity.type
_entity.pdbx_description
1 polymer ?
#
loop_
_entity_poly.entity_id
_entity_poly.type
_entity_poly.pdbx_seq_one_letter_code
_entity_poly.pdbx_strand_id
1 'polypeptide(L)'
;MSSKKETKVANHRLDICNKTLSQISNLKCAIIHNNLEDFFNTFSVISDSCYEFDDYVNIMGDPNSLWYSSSSMLDCLHAIEEAIFSNNLFSTVCNIYTLECMVKTAMDSIDKES
;
A
#
# COMPACT_ATOMS: atom_id res chain seq x y z
N MET A 1 -8.34 -26.06 10.66
CA MET A 1 -9.41 -25.25 10.02
C MET A 1 -9.35 -23.82 10.47
N SER A 2 -9.16 -22.92 9.53
CA SER A 2 -9.27 -21.50 9.87
C SER A 2 -10.72 -21.19 10.25
N SER A 3 -10.93 -20.41 11.29
CA SER A 3 -12.26 -19.97 11.67
C SER A 3 -12.81 -19.03 10.59
N LYS A 4 -14.13 -18.90 10.51
CA LYS A 4 -14.78 -17.95 9.59
C LYS A 4 -14.26 -16.53 9.80
N LYS A 5 -13.91 -16.19 11.05
CA LYS A 5 -13.36 -14.87 11.41
C LYS A 5 -11.98 -14.65 10.78
N GLU A 6 -11.11 -15.66 10.81
CA GLU A 6 -9.78 -15.57 10.20
C GLU A 6 -9.86 -15.42 8.69
N THR A 7 -10.77 -16.16 8.04
CA THR A 7 -11.00 -16.07 6.61
C THR A 7 -11.49 -14.66 6.22
N LYS A 8 -12.40 -14.07 7.01
CA LYS A 8 -12.90 -12.71 6.77
C LYS A 8 -11.79 -11.68 6.87
N VAL A 9 -10.91 -11.80 7.85
CA VAL A 9 -9.81 -10.85 8.03
C VAL A 9 -8.80 -10.99 6.90
N ALA A 10 -8.47 -12.20 6.48
CA ALA A 10 -7.57 -12.44 5.35
C ALA A 10 -8.15 -11.84 4.07
N ASN A 11 -9.43 -12.04 3.80
CA ASN A 11 -10.12 -11.48 2.63
C ASN A 11 -10.13 -9.95 2.69
N HIS A 12 -10.33 -9.39 3.87
CA HIS A 12 -10.34 -7.93 4.04
C HIS A 12 -8.95 -7.34 3.76
N ARG A 13 -7.87 -8.02 4.20
CA ARG A 13 -6.51 -7.59 3.89
C ARG A 13 -6.25 -7.60 2.38
N LEU A 14 -6.71 -8.63 1.67
CA LEU A 14 -6.63 -8.70 0.21
C LEU A 14 -7.41 -7.57 -0.45
N ASP A 15 -8.59 -7.26 0.05
CA ASP A 15 -9.42 -6.16 -0.47
C ASP A 15 -8.70 -4.82 -0.31
N ILE A 16 -8.06 -4.58 0.83
CA ILE A 16 -7.29 -3.37 1.08
C ILE A 16 -6.12 -3.29 0.07
N CYS A 17 -5.41 -4.39 -0.15
CA CYS A 17 -4.31 -4.43 -1.12
C CYS A 17 -4.79 -4.14 -2.54
N ASN A 18 -5.90 -4.74 -2.96
CA ASN A 18 -6.48 -4.52 -4.29
C ASN A 18 -6.91 -3.06 -4.47
N LYS A 19 -7.55 -2.49 -3.45
CA LYS A 19 -7.93 -1.08 -3.46
C LYS A 19 -6.70 -0.18 -3.57
N THR A 20 -5.66 -0.50 -2.83
CA THR A 20 -4.40 0.26 -2.85
C THR A 20 -3.76 0.20 -4.24
N LEU A 21 -3.72 -0.96 -4.89
CA LEU A 21 -3.18 -1.09 -6.26
C LEU A 21 -3.97 -0.25 -7.25
N SER A 22 -5.30 -0.26 -7.13
CA SER A 22 -6.17 0.55 -7.98
C SER A 22 -5.86 2.04 -7.82
N GLN A 23 -5.67 2.50 -6.58
CA GLN A 23 -5.34 3.89 -6.31
C GLN A 23 -3.92 4.25 -6.76
N ILE A 24 -2.98 3.31 -6.69
CA ILE A 24 -1.63 3.52 -7.21
C ILE A 24 -1.68 3.80 -8.73
N SER A 25 -2.53 3.09 -9.47
CA SER A 25 -2.74 3.36 -10.89
C SER A 25 -3.25 4.79 -11.12
N ASN A 26 -4.19 5.24 -10.29
CA ASN A 26 -4.70 6.61 -10.35
C ASN A 26 -3.62 7.64 -10.02
N LEU A 27 -2.75 7.31 -9.07
CA LEU A 27 -1.63 8.16 -8.69
C LEU A 27 -0.65 8.35 -9.87
N LYS A 28 -0.35 7.27 -10.58
CA LYS A 28 0.49 7.31 -11.79
C LYS A 28 -0.14 8.20 -12.86
N CYS A 29 -1.46 8.09 -13.07
CA CYS A 29 -2.19 8.93 -14.01
C CYS A 29 -2.11 10.41 -13.63
N ALA A 30 -2.23 10.72 -12.34
CA ALA A 30 -2.14 12.11 -11.87
C ALA A 30 -0.77 12.72 -12.19
N ILE A 31 0.31 11.94 -12.07
CA ILE A 31 1.65 12.39 -12.43
C ILE A 31 1.76 12.63 -13.93
N ILE A 32 1.26 11.69 -14.75
CA ILE A 32 1.30 11.79 -16.21
C ILE A 32 0.57 13.04 -16.68
N HIS A 33 -0.56 13.36 -16.06
CA HIS A 33 -1.37 14.52 -16.40
C HIS A 33 -0.94 15.80 -15.67
N ASN A 34 0.12 15.72 -14.85
CA ASN A 34 0.64 16.84 -14.07
C ASN A 34 -0.46 17.51 -13.22
N ASN A 35 -1.31 16.69 -12.61
CA ASN A 35 -2.41 17.14 -11.78
C ASN A 35 -2.08 16.93 -10.30
N LEU A 36 -1.56 17.98 -9.65
CA LEU A 36 -1.14 17.92 -8.25
C LEU A 36 -2.31 17.72 -7.30
N GLU A 37 -3.47 18.29 -7.58
CA GLU A 37 -4.66 18.12 -6.75
C GLU A 37 -5.08 16.65 -6.71
N ASP A 38 -5.19 16.01 -7.87
CA ASP A 38 -5.51 14.59 -7.97
C ASP A 38 -4.43 13.75 -7.31
N PHE A 39 -3.15 14.14 -7.46
CA PHE A 39 -2.05 13.44 -6.82
C PHE A 39 -2.22 13.41 -5.30
N PHE A 40 -2.44 14.56 -4.67
CA PHE A 40 -2.56 14.64 -3.22
C PHE A 40 -3.82 13.96 -2.71
N ASN A 41 -4.94 14.08 -3.41
CA ASN A 41 -6.19 13.41 -3.04
C ASN A 41 -6.02 11.89 -3.10
N THR A 42 -5.43 11.37 -4.16
CA THR A 42 -5.17 9.94 -4.34
C THR A 42 -4.16 9.43 -3.32
N PHE A 43 -3.10 10.19 -3.08
CA PHE A 43 -2.07 9.84 -2.11
C PHE A 43 -2.66 9.72 -0.70
N SER A 44 -3.59 10.61 -0.34
CA SER A 44 -4.28 10.54 0.95
C SER A 44 -5.06 9.24 1.10
N VAL A 45 -5.78 8.82 0.06
CA VAL A 45 -6.53 7.56 0.06
C VAL A 45 -5.58 6.37 0.20
N ILE A 46 -4.46 6.38 -0.52
CA ILE A 46 -3.44 5.33 -0.43
C ILE A 46 -2.85 5.26 0.99
N SER A 47 -2.54 6.40 1.57
CA SER A 47 -2.00 6.47 2.94
C SER A 47 -2.97 5.84 3.93
N ASP A 48 -4.24 6.19 3.86
CA ASP A 48 -5.28 5.64 4.73
C ASP A 48 -5.36 4.11 4.57
N SER A 49 -5.30 3.61 3.34
CA SER A 49 -5.35 2.17 3.06
C SER A 49 -4.13 1.44 3.64
N CYS A 50 -2.95 2.02 3.52
CA CYS A 50 -1.72 1.41 4.04
C CYS A 50 -1.72 1.37 5.57
N TYR A 51 -2.19 2.42 6.24
CA TYR A 51 -2.31 2.43 7.69
C TYR A 51 -3.37 1.44 8.16
N GLU A 52 -4.47 1.32 7.45
CA GLU A 52 -5.51 0.32 7.74
C GLU A 52 -4.93 -1.09 7.62
N PHE A 53 -4.15 -1.38 6.57
CA PHE A 53 -3.49 -2.66 6.39
C PHE A 53 -2.55 -2.95 7.57
N ASP A 54 -1.77 -1.97 7.98
CA ASP A 54 -0.85 -2.11 9.12
C ASP A 54 -1.60 -2.45 10.41
N ASP A 55 -2.74 -1.82 10.65
CA ASP A 55 -3.58 -2.11 11.81
C ASP A 55 -4.03 -3.57 11.79
N TYR A 56 -4.49 -4.08 10.66
CA TYR A 56 -4.93 -5.47 10.53
C TYR A 56 -3.79 -6.46 10.72
N VAL A 57 -2.60 -6.15 10.22
CA VAL A 57 -1.41 -6.98 10.41
C VAL A 57 -1.07 -7.07 11.90
N ASN A 58 -1.11 -5.96 12.61
CA ASN A 58 -0.80 -5.90 14.04
C ASN A 58 -1.85 -6.63 14.88
N ILE A 59 -3.13 -6.47 14.57
CA ILE A 59 -4.22 -7.13 15.30
C ILE A 59 -4.13 -8.65 15.16
N MET A 60 -3.78 -9.13 13.98
CA MET A 60 -3.74 -10.57 13.70
C MET A 60 -2.47 -11.27 14.19
N GLY A 61 -1.44 -10.50 14.56
CA GLY A 61 -0.15 -11.09 14.88
C GLY A 61 0.43 -11.84 13.70
N ASP A 62 0.32 -11.28 12.53
CA ASP A 62 0.73 -11.89 11.26
C ASP A 62 2.22 -12.26 11.24
N PRO A 63 2.61 -13.22 10.37
CA PRO A 63 4.02 -13.59 10.19
C PRO A 63 4.91 -12.37 9.88
N ASN A 64 6.17 -12.48 10.23
CA ASN A 64 7.17 -11.43 10.03
C ASN A 64 7.18 -10.87 8.59
N SER A 65 6.88 -11.73 7.60
CA SER A 65 6.84 -11.31 6.20
C SER A 65 5.78 -10.22 5.94
N LEU A 66 4.59 -10.35 6.52
CA LEU A 66 3.53 -9.35 6.38
C LEU A 66 3.82 -8.10 7.18
N TRP A 67 4.35 -8.27 8.39
CA TRP A 67 4.78 -7.12 9.19
C TRP A 67 5.85 -6.31 8.46
N TYR A 68 6.82 -7.00 7.86
CA TYR A 68 7.88 -6.37 7.09
C TYR A 68 7.31 -5.62 5.88
N SER A 69 6.41 -6.25 5.13
CA SER A 69 5.77 -5.62 3.97
C SER A 69 4.98 -4.38 4.36
N SER A 70 4.21 -4.46 5.45
CA SER A 70 3.43 -3.33 5.96
C SER A 70 4.34 -2.16 6.34
N SER A 71 5.40 -2.44 7.09
CA SER A 71 6.37 -1.42 7.51
C SER A 71 7.05 -0.77 6.29
N SER A 72 7.41 -1.58 5.29
CA SER A 72 8.02 -1.09 4.06
C SER A 72 7.07 -0.21 3.26
N MET A 73 5.78 -0.54 3.24
CA MET A 73 4.76 0.31 2.59
C MET A 73 4.69 1.69 3.23
N LEU A 74 4.70 1.75 4.57
CA LEU A 74 4.68 3.03 5.28
C LEU A 74 5.96 3.84 5.02
N ASP A 75 7.10 3.17 4.97
CA ASP A 75 8.37 3.83 4.61
C ASP A 75 8.32 4.40 3.19
N CYS A 76 7.73 3.67 2.25
CA CYS A 76 7.55 4.16 0.88
C CYS A 76 6.65 5.39 0.82
N LEU A 77 5.59 5.44 1.63
CA LEU A 77 4.71 6.61 1.71
C LEU A 77 5.48 7.85 2.14
N HIS A 78 6.31 7.73 3.18
CA HIS A 78 7.14 8.83 3.65
C HIS A 78 8.15 9.26 2.59
N ALA A 79 8.74 8.31 1.87
CA ALA A 79 9.69 8.61 0.80
C ALA A 79 9.01 9.34 -0.37
N ILE A 80 7.80 8.96 -0.74
CA ILE A 80 7.03 9.63 -1.78
C ILE A 80 6.71 11.06 -1.37
N GLU A 81 6.23 11.25 -0.14
CA GLU A 81 5.92 12.57 0.39
C GLU A 81 7.14 13.48 0.38
N GLU A 82 8.26 12.99 0.89
CA GLU A 82 9.51 13.75 0.91
C GLU A 82 9.97 14.11 -0.51
N ALA A 83 9.90 13.16 -1.45
CA ALA A 83 10.31 13.37 -2.82
C ALA A 83 9.44 14.42 -3.52
N ILE A 84 8.12 14.38 -3.35
CA ILE A 84 7.23 15.33 -4.00
C ILE A 84 7.42 16.75 -3.43
N PHE A 85 7.62 16.88 -2.13
CA PHE A 85 7.88 18.18 -1.50
C PHE A 85 9.27 18.73 -1.84
N SER A 86 10.22 17.85 -2.16
CA SER A 86 11.56 18.25 -2.63
C SER A 86 11.58 18.49 -4.14
N ASN A 87 10.43 18.38 -4.80
CA ASN A 87 10.29 18.56 -6.25
C ASN A 87 11.17 17.58 -7.05
N ASN A 88 11.33 16.36 -6.52
CA ASN A 88 12.13 15.31 -7.15
C ASN A 88 11.19 14.29 -7.80
N LEU A 89 10.81 14.55 -9.04
CA LEU A 89 9.84 13.71 -9.77
C LEU A 89 10.37 12.30 -9.98
N PHE A 90 11.65 12.16 -10.31
CA PHE A 90 12.25 10.84 -10.55
C PHE A 90 12.16 9.96 -9.29
N SER A 91 12.53 10.52 -8.14
CA SER A 91 12.46 9.80 -6.87
C SER A 91 11.01 9.47 -6.49
N THR A 92 10.08 10.39 -6.76
CA THR A 92 8.64 10.17 -6.53
C THR A 92 8.16 8.96 -7.32
N VAL A 93 8.46 8.90 -8.60
CA VAL A 93 8.03 7.79 -9.47
C VAL A 93 8.66 6.47 -9.02
N CYS A 94 9.96 6.47 -8.73
CA CYS A 94 10.66 5.26 -8.26
C CYS A 94 10.02 4.71 -6.99
N ASN A 95 9.68 5.57 -6.04
CA ASN A 95 9.07 5.14 -4.79
C ASN A 95 7.63 4.65 -4.97
N ILE A 96 6.89 5.21 -5.93
CA ILE A 96 5.55 4.71 -6.28
C ILE A 96 5.64 3.27 -6.81
N TYR A 97 6.59 2.98 -7.70
CA TYR A 97 6.80 1.62 -8.19
C TYR A 97 7.23 0.67 -7.08
N THR A 98 8.06 1.14 -6.16
CA THR A 98 8.47 0.34 -5.00
C THR A 98 7.26 0.01 -4.14
N LEU A 99 6.38 0.99 -3.88
CA LEU A 99 5.15 0.76 -3.13
C LEU A 99 4.27 -0.29 -3.81
N GLU A 100 4.11 -0.19 -5.12
CA GLU A 100 3.34 -1.19 -5.89
C GLU A 100 3.91 -2.59 -5.69
N CYS A 101 5.22 -2.75 -5.76
CA CYS A 101 5.88 -4.04 -5.53
C CYS A 101 5.65 -4.56 -4.12
N MET A 102 5.69 -3.68 -3.12
CA MET A 102 5.47 -4.07 -1.72
C MET A 102 4.03 -4.55 -1.51
N VAL A 103 3.05 -3.88 -2.11
CA VAL A 103 1.64 -4.30 -2.03
C VAL A 103 1.46 -5.67 -2.68
N LYS A 104 2.03 -5.89 -3.86
CA LYS A 104 1.96 -7.18 -4.56
C LYS A 104 2.63 -8.30 -3.75
N THR A 105 3.76 -8.01 -3.12
CA THR A 105 4.45 -8.96 -2.26
C THR A 105 3.59 -9.34 -1.05
N ALA A 106 2.91 -8.36 -0.45
CA ALA A 106 1.99 -8.61 0.66
C ALA A 106 0.83 -9.51 0.22
N MET A 107 0.26 -9.27 -0.96
CA MET A 107 -0.81 -10.10 -1.51
C MET A 107 -0.36 -11.54 -1.70
N ASP A 108 0.83 -11.76 -2.24
CA ASP A 108 1.39 -13.09 -2.43
C ASP A 108 1.55 -13.81 -1.07
N SER A 109 2.01 -13.09 -0.05
CA SER A 109 2.17 -13.65 1.29
C SER A 109 0.82 -14.06 1.89
N ILE A 110 -0.22 -13.27 1.68
CA ILE A 110 -1.58 -13.59 2.15
C ILE A 110 -2.10 -14.83 1.43
N ASP A 111 -1.92 -14.91 0.12
CA ASP A 111 -2.38 -16.05 -0.68
C ASP A 111 -1.70 -17.35 -0.23
N LYS A 112 -0.43 -17.31 0.16
CA LYS A 112 0.31 -18.49 0.62
C LYS A 112 -0.17 -19.01 1.97
N GLU A 113 -0.83 -18.18 2.77
CA GLU A 113 -1.38 -18.55 4.07
C GLU A 113 -2.72 -19.25 3.98
N SER A 114 -3.40 -19.13 2.86
CA SER A 114 -4.77 -19.67 2.70
C SER A 114 -4.79 -21.10 2.18
#